data_9c3f5b6ce73df53f4176203558286cc7
#
_entry.id   9c3f5b6ce73df53f4176203558286cc7
#
_cell.length_a   1.000
_cell.length_b   1.000
_cell.length_c   1.000
_cell.angle_alpha   90.00
_cell.angle_beta   90.00
_cell.angle_gamma   90.00
#
_symmetry.space_group_name_H-M   'P 1'
#
loop_
_entity.id
_entity.type
_entity.pdbx_description
1 polymer ?
#
loop_
_entity_poly.entity_id
_entity_poly.type
_entity_poly.pdbx_seq_one_letter_code
_entity_poly.pdbx_strand_id
1 'polypeptide(L)'
;MSRPAAKGWCPSALRPMKSGDGLLVRIKPNFGQLNSKQLLVLADCLDDFGNGLLDISSRTNLQIRGVKEQNYSNLILKLQTERLLGTSEKLDRLNVIVSPFIRENSLTWRCANQIYSSIENLPLLPEKFGFCIDCEESRYLTNQSGDIFIERSSGSGLVLRCAGLKKAFSTDERNLTSDVKKIIGWYLEKQNSEETERPMRMRDIVSKNKFPWKTSNELKKPLLEEVTVGSYQGYFVLAAPFGQLKSEHLRKLAAVNQKIQFTINRMLITESLPDKNHGLVNEPHDNRLKMNVCPGAPHCSSATIKTRHLAESLAHQKEFILGGNIHISGCSKGCASPNSKDMCIVGNEGTYDIVEKGYAWDKPVVKCSSQTSVLEHLKEIRS
;
A
#
# COMPACT_ATOMS: atom_id res chain seq x y z
N MET A 1 13.51 -21.20 4.75
CA MET A 1 14.57 -20.24 5.19
C MET A 1 13.93 -19.05 5.88
N SER A 2 14.65 -18.31 6.74
CA SER A 2 14.13 -17.08 7.33
C SER A 2 14.17 -15.91 6.32
N ARG A 3 13.18 -15.01 6.39
CA ARG A 3 13.15 -13.84 5.53
C ARG A 3 14.39 -12.96 5.77
N PRO A 4 15.11 -12.53 4.72
CA PRO A 4 16.22 -11.58 4.87
C PRO A 4 15.78 -10.29 5.54
N ALA A 5 16.59 -9.76 6.47
CA ALA A 5 16.27 -8.53 7.17
C ALA A 5 16.09 -7.36 6.19
N ALA A 6 15.00 -6.61 6.35
CA ALA A 6 14.82 -5.37 5.62
C ALA A 6 15.87 -4.35 6.10
N LYS A 7 16.69 -3.84 5.18
CA LYS A 7 17.64 -2.76 5.49
C LYS A 7 16.94 -1.40 5.36
N GLY A 8 17.24 -0.51 6.29
CA GLY A 8 16.77 0.88 6.25
C GLY A 8 15.42 1.10 6.97
N TRP A 9 14.90 2.28 6.78
CA TRP A 9 13.67 2.81 7.38
C TRP A 9 12.50 2.81 6.40
N CYS A 10 11.30 3.17 6.87
CA CYS A 10 10.18 3.44 5.99
C CYS A 10 10.34 4.83 5.37
N PRO A 11 10.44 4.97 4.05
CA PRO A 11 10.53 6.29 3.44
C PRO A 11 9.26 7.10 3.69
N SER A 12 9.42 8.41 3.78
CA SER A 12 8.37 9.42 3.77
C SER A 12 8.75 10.52 2.78
N ALA A 13 8.02 11.61 2.73
CA ALA A 13 8.40 12.73 1.90
C ALA A 13 9.56 13.52 2.55
N LEU A 14 9.48 13.77 3.87
CA LEU A 14 10.53 14.50 4.60
C LEU A 14 11.77 13.65 4.94
N ARG A 15 11.65 12.33 4.78
CA ARG A 15 12.76 11.38 4.98
C ARG A 15 12.82 10.40 3.80
N PRO A 16 13.31 10.84 2.63
CA PRO A 16 13.38 10.02 1.43
C PRO A 16 14.38 8.87 1.59
N MET A 17 14.24 7.84 0.77
CA MET A 17 15.15 6.70 0.76
C MET A 17 15.92 6.65 -0.54
N LYS A 18 17.23 6.42 -0.47
CA LYS A 18 18.05 6.14 -1.66
C LYS A 18 17.65 4.82 -2.30
N SER A 19 17.45 4.84 -3.61
CA SER A 19 17.11 3.70 -4.44
C SER A 19 18.05 3.62 -5.65
N GLY A 20 17.94 2.60 -6.49
CA GLY A 20 18.82 2.41 -7.64
C GLY A 20 18.72 3.52 -8.69
N ASP A 21 17.55 4.16 -8.77
CA ASP A 21 17.24 5.22 -9.73
C ASP A 21 17.29 6.65 -9.16
N GLY A 22 17.62 6.82 -7.88
CA GLY A 22 17.64 8.11 -7.19
C GLY A 22 16.93 8.06 -5.84
N LEU A 23 16.45 9.20 -5.34
CA LEU A 23 15.65 9.23 -4.13
C LEU A 23 14.22 8.77 -4.43
N LEU A 24 13.66 8.02 -3.48
CA LEU A 24 12.25 7.65 -3.41
C LEU A 24 11.57 8.56 -2.39
N VAL A 25 10.65 9.40 -2.87
CA VAL A 25 9.87 10.34 -2.07
C VAL A 25 8.45 9.81 -1.96
N ARG A 26 7.97 9.58 -0.73
CA ARG A 26 6.64 9.01 -0.49
C ARG A 26 5.69 10.06 0.02
N ILE A 27 4.56 10.23 -0.68
CA ILE A 27 3.43 11.06 -0.25
C ILE A 27 2.25 10.19 0.16
N LYS A 28 1.42 10.74 1.03
CA LYS A 28 0.26 10.05 1.61
C LYS A 28 -0.96 10.96 1.51
N PRO A 29 -1.69 10.92 0.39
CA PRO A 29 -2.89 11.74 0.23
C PRO A 29 -3.92 11.43 1.31
N ASN A 30 -4.53 12.47 1.89
CA ASN A 30 -5.61 12.29 2.84
C ASN A 30 -6.75 11.49 2.20
N PHE A 31 -7.31 10.53 2.91
CA PHE A 31 -8.32 9.58 2.39
C PHE A 31 -7.86 8.76 1.17
N GLY A 32 -6.59 8.81 0.79
CA GLY A 32 -6.11 8.29 -0.49
C GLY A 32 -6.59 9.11 -1.69
N GLN A 33 -7.16 10.29 -1.51
CA GLN A 33 -7.83 11.06 -2.56
C GLN A 33 -6.94 12.18 -3.11
N LEU A 34 -7.02 12.36 -4.44
CA LEU A 34 -6.46 13.51 -5.16
C LEU A 34 -7.51 14.07 -6.11
N ASN A 35 -7.63 15.39 -6.17
CA ASN A 35 -8.45 16.07 -7.17
C ASN A 35 -7.68 16.20 -8.51
N SER A 36 -8.39 16.62 -9.58
CA SER A 36 -7.80 16.76 -10.92
C SER A 36 -6.59 17.69 -10.95
N LYS A 37 -6.65 18.85 -10.26
CA LYS A 37 -5.50 19.77 -10.17
C LYS A 37 -4.29 19.10 -9.51
N GLN A 38 -4.50 18.39 -8.40
CA GLN A 38 -3.44 17.68 -7.69
C GLN A 38 -2.83 16.54 -8.52
N LEU A 39 -3.64 15.86 -9.33
CA LEU A 39 -3.15 14.83 -10.27
C LEU A 39 -2.24 15.44 -11.33
N LEU A 40 -2.62 16.59 -11.92
CA LEU A 40 -1.79 17.29 -12.90
C LEU A 40 -0.48 17.77 -12.28
N VAL A 41 -0.55 18.40 -11.12
CA VAL A 41 0.66 18.83 -10.39
C VAL A 41 1.57 17.64 -10.07
N LEU A 42 1.00 16.51 -9.63
CA LEU A 42 1.78 15.32 -9.37
C LEU A 42 2.43 14.77 -10.66
N ALA A 43 1.71 14.79 -11.79
CA ALA A 43 2.26 14.41 -13.08
C ALA A 43 3.45 15.31 -13.48
N ASP A 44 3.32 16.63 -13.28
CA ASP A 44 4.43 17.57 -13.53
C ASP A 44 5.61 17.31 -12.60
N CYS A 45 5.35 17.02 -11.32
CA CYS A 45 6.42 16.64 -10.38
C CYS A 45 7.16 15.36 -10.78
N LEU A 46 6.46 14.38 -11.37
CA LEU A 46 7.09 13.15 -11.88
C LEU A 46 8.04 13.45 -13.04
N ASP A 47 7.66 14.36 -13.95
CA ASP A 47 8.43 14.69 -15.15
C ASP A 47 9.58 15.65 -14.81
N ASP A 48 9.35 16.68 -14.01
CA ASP A 48 10.33 17.74 -13.71
C ASP A 48 11.39 17.30 -12.71
N PHE A 49 11.02 16.51 -11.69
CA PHE A 49 11.89 16.17 -10.55
C PHE A 49 12.21 14.69 -10.43
N GLY A 50 11.39 13.81 -11.01
CA GLY A 50 11.53 12.35 -10.95
C GLY A 50 12.00 11.74 -12.27
N ASN A 51 11.58 10.50 -12.50
CA ASN A 51 11.81 9.75 -13.73
C ASN A 51 10.51 9.43 -14.50
N GLY A 52 9.44 10.20 -14.27
CA GLY A 52 8.12 10.01 -14.89
C GLY A 52 7.29 8.89 -14.27
N LEU A 53 7.78 8.21 -13.22
CA LEU A 53 7.16 7.04 -12.64
C LEU A 53 6.63 7.29 -11.22
N LEU A 54 5.43 6.76 -10.96
CA LEU A 54 4.78 6.75 -9.65
C LEU A 54 4.47 5.31 -9.24
N ASP A 55 5.05 4.84 -8.15
CA ASP A 55 4.68 3.54 -7.59
C ASP A 55 3.57 3.70 -6.55
N ILE A 56 2.53 2.85 -6.63
CA ILE A 56 1.47 2.75 -5.64
C ILE A 56 1.80 1.59 -4.70
N SER A 57 1.87 1.86 -3.41
CA SER A 57 2.04 0.79 -2.41
C SER A 57 0.71 0.09 -2.12
N SER A 58 0.76 -1.13 -1.58
CA SER A 58 -0.44 -1.85 -1.12
C SER A 58 -1.21 -1.12 0.00
N ARG A 59 -0.64 -0.07 0.57
CA ARG A 59 -1.18 0.77 1.65
C ARG A 59 -1.54 2.17 1.17
N THR A 60 -1.92 2.34 -0.08
CA THR A 60 -2.37 3.61 -0.69
C THR A 60 -1.33 4.74 -0.74
N ASN A 61 -0.08 4.49 -0.34
CA ASN A 61 0.96 5.51 -0.44
C ASN A 61 1.47 5.62 -1.87
N LEU A 62 1.73 6.84 -2.31
CA LEU A 62 2.28 7.17 -3.61
C LEU A 62 3.78 7.46 -3.49
N GLN A 63 4.58 6.92 -4.41
CA GLN A 63 6.03 6.99 -4.35
C GLN A 63 6.57 7.57 -5.64
N ILE A 64 7.04 8.81 -5.58
CA ILE A 64 7.75 9.49 -6.67
C ILE A 64 9.14 8.87 -6.76
N ARG A 65 9.53 8.43 -7.96
CA ARG A 65 10.78 7.72 -8.19
C ARG A 65 11.79 8.55 -8.95
N GLY A 66 13.07 8.20 -8.80
CA GLY A 66 14.15 8.76 -9.59
C GLY A 66 14.49 10.22 -9.27
N VAL A 67 14.11 10.72 -8.08
CA VAL A 67 14.37 12.10 -7.69
C VAL A 67 15.87 12.30 -7.44
N LYS A 68 16.47 13.24 -8.15
CA LYS A 68 17.87 13.63 -7.93
C LYS A 68 17.99 14.43 -6.64
N GLU A 69 19.09 14.26 -5.89
CA GLU A 69 19.32 14.97 -4.62
C GLU A 69 19.21 16.50 -4.78
N GLN A 70 19.73 17.05 -5.86
CA GLN A 70 19.67 18.50 -6.17
C GLN A 70 18.25 19.01 -6.41
N ASN A 71 17.30 18.16 -6.83
CA ASN A 71 15.92 18.52 -7.13
C ASN A 71 14.98 18.32 -5.92
N TYR A 72 15.46 17.64 -4.88
CA TYR A 72 14.64 17.22 -3.77
C TYR A 72 13.95 18.40 -3.04
N SER A 73 14.70 19.47 -2.73
CA SER A 73 14.14 20.63 -2.02
C SER A 73 13.03 21.32 -2.82
N ASN A 74 13.23 21.45 -4.15
CA ASN A 74 12.22 22.06 -5.05
C ASN A 74 10.98 21.19 -5.14
N LEU A 75 11.14 19.85 -5.21
CA LEU A 75 10.03 18.92 -5.18
C LEU A 75 9.21 19.06 -3.88
N ILE A 76 9.87 19.08 -2.71
CA ILE A 76 9.18 19.21 -1.43
C ILE A 76 8.42 20.52 -1.36
N LEU A 77 9.02 21.64 -1.76
CA LEU A 77 8.35 22.92 -1.80
C LEU A 77 7.11 22.91 -2.70
N LYS A 78 7.22 22.33 -3.90
CA LYS A 78 6.09 22.21 -4.84
C LYS A 78 4.96 21.35 -4.25
N LEU A 79 5.28 20.20 -3.64
CA LEU A 79 4.30 19.32 -3.02
C LEU A 79 3.58 19.99 -1.82
N GLN A 80 4.29 20.77 -1.02
CA GLN A 80 3.71 21.51 0.10
C GLN A 80 2.80 22.66 -0.38
N THR A 81 3.26 23.45 -1.36
CA THR A 81 2.50 24.58 -1.93
C THR A 81 1.17 24.10 -2.51
N GLU A 82 1.17 22.94 -3.17
CA GLU A 82 -0.03 22.37 -3.80
C GLU A 82 -0.81 21.42 -2.86
N ARG A 83 -0.47 21.41 -1.56
CA ARG A 83 -1.15 20.63 -0.52
C ARG A 83 -1.17 19.11 -0.79
N LEU A 84 -0.14 18.61 -1.46
CA LEU A 84 0.11 17.18 -1.64
C LEU A 84 0.91 16.59 -0.49
N LEU A 85 1.53 17.44 0.32
CA LEU A 85 2.32 17.08 1.48
C LEU A 85 1.95 17.96 2.66
N GLY A 86 1.80 17.37 3.85
CA GLY A 86 1.68 18.07 5.11
C GLY A 86 2.98 18.78 5.51
N THR A 87 2.87 19.79 6.36
CA THR A 87 4.00 20.63 6.79
C THR A 87 4.71 20.09 8.04
N SER A 88 4.11 19.14 8.75
CA SER A 88 4.69 18.59 9.98
C SER A 88 5.20 17.16 9.84
N GLU A 89 6.19 16.81 10.66
CA GLU A 89 6.70 15.43 10.74
C GLU A 89 5.60 14.45 11.19
N LYS A 90 4.68 14.86 12.04
CA LYS A 90 3.57 14.01 12.50
C LYS A 90 2.63 13.65 11.36
N LEU A 91 2.28 14.61 10.51
CA LEU A 91 1.49 14.37 9.30
C LEU A 91 2.24 13.49 8.30
N ASP A 92 3.53 13.74 8.09
CA ASP A 92 4.35 12.93 7.17
C ASP A 92 4.49 11.47 7.65
N ARG A 93 4.56 11.24 8.97
CA ARG A 93 4.60 9.87 9.55
C ARG A 93 3.24 9.19 9.64
N LEU A 94 2.14 9.94 9.65
CA LEU A 94 0.79 9.38 9.81
C LEU A 94 0.46 8.40 8.67
N ASN A 95 0.03 7.20 9.04
CA ASN A 95 -0.45 6.20 8.08
C ASN A 95 -1.92 5.91 8.37
N VAL A 96 -2.79 6.37 7.51
CA VAL A 96 -4.24 6.11 7.57
C VAL A 96 -4.67 5.44 6.28
N ILE A 97 -5.33 4.30 6.40
CA ILE A 97 -6.04 3.64 5.31
C ILE A 97 -7.53 3.78 5.63
N VAL A 98 -8.28 4.31 4.69
CA VAL A 98 -9.73 4.40 4.78
C VAL A 98 -10.38 3.37 3.86
N SER A 99 -11.63 2.99 4.16
CA SER A 99 -12.38 2.11 3.27
C SER A 99 -12.48 2.68 1.85
N PRO A 100 -12.49 1.82 0.82
CA PRO A 100 -12.79 2.24 -0.55
C PRO A 100 -14.19 2.85 -0.63
N PHE A 101 -14.44 3.60 -1.71
CA PHE A 101 -15.74 4.27 -1.96
C PHE A 101 -16.17 5.26 -0.86
N ILE A 102 -15.19 5.87 -0.16
CA ILE A 102 -15.46 6.83 0.91
C ILE A 102 -16.25 8.03 0.35
N ARG A 103 -17.37 8.33 0.98
CA ARG A 103 -18.22 9.50 0.66
C ARG A 103 -17.99 10.59 1.69
N GLU A 104 -18.03 11.83 1.24
CA GLU A 104 -17.99 12.98 2.13
C GLU A 104 -19.13 12.92 3.14
N ASN A 105 -18.86 13.31 4.39
CA ASN A 105 -19.78 13.23 5.52
C ASN A 105 -20.25 11.82 5.93
N SER A 106 -19.74 10.75 5.31
CA SER A 106 -19.96 9.39 5.82
C SER A 106 -19.31 9.19 7.19
N LEU A 107 -19.68 8.14 7.90
CA LEU A 107 -19.11 7.85 9.22
C LEU A 107 -17.58 7.62 9.14
N THR A 108 -17.13 6.88 8.14
CA THR A 108 -15.70 6.68 7.89
C THR A 108 -14.99 8.01 7.63
N TRP A 109 -15.58 8.89 6.82
CA TRP A 109 -15.02 10.21 6.51
C TRP A 109 -14.89 11.08 7.78
N ARG A 110 -15.96 11.14 8.61
CA ARG A 110 -15.93 11.91 9.87
C ARG A 110 -14.88 11.38 10.84
N CYS A 111 -14.80 10.07 11.04
CA CYS A 111 -13.79 9.43 11.88
C CYS A 111 -12.36 9.72 11.37
N ALA A 112 -12.13 9.61 10.07
CA ALA A 112 -10.82 9.89 9.49
C ALA A 112 -10.43 11.36 9.64
N ASN A 113 -11.36 12.30 9.41
CA ASN A 113 -11.12 13.72 9.65
C ASN A 113 -10.74 14.02 11.10
N GLN A 114 -11.39 13.38 12.07
CA GLN A 114 -11.02 13.54 13.48
C GLN A 114 -9.58 13.09 13.74
N ILE A 115 -9.15 11.98 13.14
CA ILE A 115 -7.77 11.50 13.28
C ILE A 115 -6.79 12.48 12.61
N TYR A 116 -7.04 12.92 11.36
CA TYR A 116 -6.17 13.90 10.68
C TYR A 116 -6.08 15.22 11.46
N SER A 117 -7.21 15.76 11.95
CA SER A 117 -7.25 17.01 12.68
C SER A 117 -6.61 16.94 14.07
N SER A 118 -6.58 15.75 14.68
CA SER A 118 -6.03 15.55 16.02
C SER A 118 -4.54 15.21 16.03
N ILE A 119 -3.92 14.97 14.89
CA ILE A 119 -2.56 14.41 14.81
C ILE A 119 -1.52 15.25 15.54
N GLU A 120 -1.63 16.58 15.48
CA GLU A 120 -0.70 17.48 16.17
C GLU A 120 -0.77 17.35 17.69
N ASN A 121 -1.93 16.94 18.22
CA ASN A 121 -2.19 16.73 19.65
C ASN A 121 -1.86 15.30 20.11
N LEU A 122 -1.52 14.41 19.18
CA LEU A 122 -1.06 13.06 19.49
C LEU A 122 0.46 13.03 19.70
N PRO A 123 0.99 12.10 20.49
CA PRO A 123 2.43 11.84 20.51
C PRO A 123 2.97 11.46 19.14
N LEU A 124 4.28 11.66 18.92
CA LEU A 124 4.93 11.20 17.71
C LEU A 124 4.89 9.66 17.63
N LEU A 125 4.30 9.15 16.56
CA LEU A 125 4.11 7.71 16.35
C LEU A 125 5.29 7.09 15.61
N PRO A 126 5.59 5.80 15.83
CA PRO A 126 6.54 5.08 15.02
C PRO A 126 6.14 5.07 13.53
N GLU A 127 7.11 5.07 12.63
CA GLU A 127 6.91 5.17 11.17
C GLU A 127 5.97 4.11 10.58
N LYS A 128 5.87 2.95 11.23
CA LYS A 128 5.00 1.85 10.77
C LYS A 128 3.64 1.82 11.45
N PHE A 129 3.44 2.64 12.47
CA PHE A 129 2.15 2.70 13.16
C PHE A 129 1.08 3.19 12.19
N GLY A 130 -0.07 2.52 12.16
CA GLY A 130 -1.10 2.85 11.19
C GLY A 130 -2.52 2.60 11.68
N PHE A 131 -3.43 3.40 11.13
CA PHE A 131 -4.86 3.32 11.34
C PHE A 131 -5.55 2.70 10.13
N CYS A 132 -6.54 1.85 10.38
CA CYS A 132 -7.50 1.39 9.38
C CYS A 132 -8.89 1.88 9.82
N ILE A 133 -9.54 2.68 8.99
CA ILE A 133 -10.83 3.29 9.31
C ILE A 133 -11.87 2.79 8.32
N ASP A 134 -12.79 1.97 8.82
CA ASP A 134 -13.76 1.23 8.02
C ASP A 134 -15.07 1.08 8.79
N CYS A 135 -15.87 2.16 8.77
CA CYS A 135 -17.06 2.31 9.62
C CYS A 135 -18.38 2.10 8.86
N GLU A 136 -18.33 1.72 7.59
CA GLU A 136 -19.52 1.47 6.79
C GLU A 136 -20.08 0.05 7.02
N GLU A 137 -21.16 -0.30 6.33
CA GLU A 137 -21.78 -1.62 6.48
C GLU A 137 -20.93 -2.73 5.88
N SER A 138 -20.42 -2.49 4.66
CA SER A 138 -19.45 -3.38 4.01
C SER A 138 -18.04 -3.07 4.50
N ARG A 139 -17.27 -4.11 4.81
CA ARG A 139 -15.91 -3.97 5.31
C ARG A 139 -14.89 -4.52 4.34
N TYR A 140 -13.92 -3.67 4.03
CA TYR A 140 -12.87 -3.94 3.07
C TYR A 140 -11.49 -4.05 3.72
N LEU A 141 -11.31 -3.51 4.94
CA LEU A 141 -9.99 -3.36 5.56
C LEU A 141 -9.67 -4.40 6.64
N THR A 142 -10.51 -5.39 6.86
CA THR A 142 -10.36 -6.38 7.95
C THR A 142 -9.01 -7.11 7.92
N ASN A 143 -8.50 -7.40 6.73
CA ASN A 143 -7.23 -8.11 6.52
C ASN A 143 -6.04 -7.17 6.28
N GLN A 144 -6.23 -5.85 6.41
CA GLN A 144 -5.15 -4.90 6.22
C GLN A 144 -4.23 -4.83 7.44
N SER A 145 -2.99 -4.46 7.18
CA SER A 145 -1.99 -4.28 8.23
C SER A 145 -2.16 -2.89 8.86
N GLY A 146 -2.83 -2.82 10.00
CA GLY A 146 -2.97 -1.63 10.86
C GLY A 146 -2.53 -1.92 12.28
N ASP A 147 -2.51 -0.92 13.14
CA ASP A 147 -2.29 -1.05 14.59
C ASP A 147 -3.57 -0.73 15.37
N ILE A 148 -4.33 0.28 14.94
CA ILE A 148 -5.66 0.59 15.45
C ILE A 148 -6.66 0.53 14.29
N PHE A 149 -7.73 -0.21 14.47
CA PHE A 149 -8.86 -0.30 13.58
C PHE A 149 -10.03 0.47 14.20
N ILE A 150 -10.59 1.43 13.45
CA ILE A 150 -11.79 2.17 13.81
C ILE A 150 -12.92 1.59 12.98
N GLU A 151 -13.86 0.94 13.64
CA GLU A 151 -14.88 0.12 12.99
C GLU A 151 -16.25 0.40 13.59
N ARG A 152 -17.32 0.10 12.86
CA ARG A 152 -18.68 0.22 13.35
C ARG A 152 -19.02 -0.94 14.30
N SER A 153 -19.70 -0.65 15.42
CA SER A 153 -20.20 -1.68 16.32
C SER A 153 -21.40 -2.41 15.73
N SER A 154 -21.83 -3.49 16.36
CA SER A 154 -23.11 -4.18 16.01
C SER A 154 -24.34 -3.32 16.23
N GLY A 155 -24.23 -2.30 17.11
CA GLY A 155 -25.22 -1.24 17.30
C GLY A 155 -24.93 -0.01 16.45
N SER A 156 -25.30 1.18 16.97
CA SER A 156 -25.08 2.47 16.29
C SER A 156 -23.73 3.13 16.62
N GLY A 157 -22.92 2.55 17.51
CA GLY A 157 -21.68 3.11 18.00
C GLY A 157 -20.45 2.72 17.17
N LEU A 158 -19.29 3.14 17.66
CA LEU A 158 -17.98 2.80 17.13
C LEU A 158 -17.23 1.86 18.07
N VAL A 159 -16.28 1.14 17.50
CA VAL A 159 -15.33 0.33 18.26
C VAL A 159 -13.90 0.59 17.80
N LEU A 160 -12.97 0.53 18.73
CA LEU A 160 -11.54 0.54 18.51
C LEU A 160 -11.00 -0.87 18.73
N ARG A 161 -10.47 -1.47 17.68
CA ARG A 161 -9.82 -2.77 17.76
C ARG A 161 -8.31 -2.62 17.57
N CYS A 162 -7.54 -2.97 18.60
CA CYS A 162 -6.09 -3.05 18.47
C CYS A 162 -5.70 -4.32 17.72
N ALA A 163 -4.69 -4.21 16.85
CA ALA A 163 -4.13 -5.38 16.18
C ALA A 163 -3.69 -6.44 17.20
N GLY A 164 -4.06 -7.70 16.97
CA GLY A 164 -3.81 -8.80 17.91
C GLY A 164 -4.97 -9.11 18.86
N LEU A 165 -5.91 -8.18 19.09
CA LEU A 165 -7.11 -8.44 19.86
C LEU A 165 -8.25 -8.99 18.98
N LYS A 166 -8.95 -10.01 19.52
CA LYS A 166 -10.20 -10.53 18.91
C LYS A 166 -11.42 -9.70 19.31
N LYS A 167 -11.34 -8.95 20.38
CA LYS A 167 -12.40 -8.10 20.94
C LYS A 167 -12.05 -6.63 20.73
N ALA A 168 -13.04 -5.77 20.78
CA ALA A 168 -12.86 -4.34 20.59
C ALA A 168 -13.28 -3.54 21.84
N PHE A 169 -12.75 -2.34 21.93
CA PHE A 169 -13.09 -1.33 22.93
C PHE A 169 -14.19 -0.43 22.35
N SER A 170 -15.32 -0.30 23.05
CA SER A 170 -16.47 0.51 22.61
C SER A 170 -16.17 2.00 22.76
N THR A 171 -16.53 2.80 21.74
CA THR A 171 -16.41 4.25 21.72
C THR A 171 -17.55 4.86 20.90
N ASP A 172 -17.55 6.17 20.76
CA ASP A 172 -18.44 6.94 19.90
C ASP A 172 -17.69 8.09 19.21
N GLU A 173 -18.34 8.81 18.29
CA GLU A 173 -17.70 9.92 17.57
C GLU A 173 -17.20 11.04 18.50
N ARG A 174 -17.83 11.30 19.65
CA ARG A 174 -17.44 12.35 20.60
C ARG A 174 -16.17 11.98 21.34
N ASN A 175 -16.04 10.72 21.70
CA ASN A 175 -14.93 10.20 22.51
C ASN A 175 -13.78 9.64 21.66
N LEU A 176 -13.97 9.46 20.34
CA LEU A 176 -13.03 8.79 19.45
C LEU A 176 -11.57 9.26 19.63
N THR A 177 -11.33 10.56 19.53
CA THR A 177 -9.98 11.13 19.61
C THR A 177 -9.36 10.91 20.99
N SER A 178 -10.14 11.09 22.08
CA SER A 178 -9.66 10.89 23.45
C SER A 178 -9.31 9.44 23.71
N ASP A 179 -10.12 8.51 23.21
CA ASP A 179 -9.91 7.07 23.39
C ASP A 179 -8.74 6.55 22.54
N VAL A 180 -8.61 7.05 21.32
CA VAL A 180 -7.41 6.79 20.48
C VAL A 180 -6.16 7.29 21.20
N LYS A 181 -6.19 8.50 21.79
CA LYS A 181 -5.05 9.05 22.56
C LYS A 181 -4.69 8.18 23.76
N LYS A 182 -5.67 7.66 24.50
CA LYS A 182 -5.45 6.73 25.64
C LYS A 182 -4.74 5.45 25.15
N ILE A 183 -5.23 4.84 24.07
CA ILE A 183 -4.65 3.61 23.50
C ILE A 183 -3.21 3.86 23.03
N ILE A 184 -2.96 4.98 22.35
CA ILE A 184 -1.61 5.38 21.92
C ILE A 184 -0.70 5.60 23.13
N GLY A 185 -1.17 6.28 24.17
CA GLY A 185 -0.40 6.50 25.40
C GLY A 185 0.04 5.19 26.02
N TRP A 186 -0.87 4.24 26.19
CA TRP A 186 -0.57 2.89 26.69
C TRP A 186 0.41 2.14 25.77
N TYR A 187 0.20 2.19 24.44
CA TYR A 187 1.10 1.56 23.50
C TYR A 187 2.54 2.10 23.63
N LEU A 188 2.70 3.42 23.71
CA LEU A 188 4.02 4.05 23.82
C LEU A 188 4.67 3.77 25.19
N GLU A 189 3.90 3.72 26.27
CA GLU A 189 4.39 3.31 27.60
C GLU A 189 4.99 1.90 27.54
N LYS A 190 4.25 0.94 26.97
CA LYS A 190 4.73 -0.45 26.85
C LYS A 190 5.88 -0.58 25.86
N GLN A 191 5.87 0.20 24.77
CA GLN A 191 6.99 0.26 23.82
C GLN A 191 8.28 0.74 24.49
N ASN A 192 8.21 1.75 25.33
CA ASN A 192 9.37 2.33 26.01
C ASN A 192 9.90 1.43 27.14
N SER A 193 9.09 0.52 27.67
CA SER A 193 9.52 -0.47 28.66
C SER A 193 10.25 -1.68 28.04
N GLU A 194 10.28 -1.81 26.74
CA GLU A 194 10.91 -2.91 26.00
C GLU A 194 12.21 -2.43 25.32
N GLU A 195 13.33 -3.05 25.64
CA GLU A 195 14.61 -2.81 24.94
C GLU A 195 14.60 -3.52 23.59
N THR A 196 14.09 -2.85 22.55
CA THR A 196 14.03 -3.40 21.20
C THR A 196 14.72 -2.45 20.20
N GLU A 197 15.52 -2.99 19.28
CA GLU A 197 16.18 -2.21 18.22
C GLU A 197 15.18 -1.45 17.31
N ARG A 198 13.94 -1.93 17.24
CA ARG A 198 12.88 -1.36 16.41
C ARG A 198 11.56 -1.32 17.17
N PRO A 199 10.75 -0.26 16.95
CA PRO A 199 9.44 -0.18 17.56
C PRO A 199 8.59 -1.41 17.25
N MET A 200 8.01 -2.01 18.29
CA MET A 200 7.11 -3.15 18.16
C MET A 200 5.79 -2.72 17.55
N ARG A 201 5.11 -3.64 16.89
CA ARG A 201 3.75 -3.41 16.40
C ARG A 201 2.74 -3.58 17.54
N MET A 202 1.58 -2.96 17.42
CA MET A 202 0.50 -3.09 18.41
C MET A 202 0.19 -4.56 18.73
N ARG A 203 0.19 -5.45 17.70
CA ARG A 203 -0.04 -6.89 17.90
C ARG A 203 0.96 -7.55 18.87
N ASP A 204 2.23 -7.10 18.78
CA ASP A 204 3.30 -7.66 19.59
C ASP A 204 3.21 -7.14 21.05
N ILE A 205 2.85 -5.86 21.22
CA ILE A 205 2.55 -5.25 22.53
C ILE A 205 1.38 -5.98 23.22
N VAL A 206 0.27 -6.17 22.48
CA VAL A 206 -0.94 -6.83 22.99
C VAL A 206 -0.69 -8.30 23.34
N SER A 207 0.20 -9.00 22.60
CA SER A 207 0.52 -10.40 22.90
C SER A 207 1.30 -10.58 24.19
N LYS A 208 2.07 -9.57 24.60
CA LYS A 208 2.91 -9.58 25.80
C LYS A 208 2.25 -8.92 27.02
N ASN A 209 1.29 -8.03 26.79
CA ASN A 209 0.72 -7.18 27.83
C ASN A 209 -0.79 -7.31 27.89
N LYS A 210 -1.37 -7.34 29.09
CA LYS A 210 -2.82 -7.30 29.28
C LYS A 210 -3.35 -5.93 28.83
N PHE A 211 -4.32 -5.93 27.93
CA PHE A 211 -5.01 -4.71 27.51
C PHE A 211 -5.83 -4.15 28.69
N PRO A 212 -5.65 -2.88 29.09
CA PRO A 212 -6.15 -2.39 30.37
C PRO A 212 -7.65 -2.07 30.40
N TRP A 213 -8.28 -1.92 29.25
CA TRP A 213 -9.70 -1.54 29.17
C TRP A 213 -10.59 -2.74 28.88
N LYS A 214 -11.86 -2.63 29.31
CA LYS A 214 -12.88 -3.62 29.03
C LYS A 214 -13.15 -3.68 27.53
N THR A 215 -13.11 -4.87 26.97
CA THR A 215 -13.43 -5.14 25.57
C THR A 215 -14.66 -6.01 25.45
N SER A 216 -15.44 -5.83 24.40
CA SER A 216 -16.66 -6.57 24.11
C SER A 216 -16.62 -7.20 22.70
N ASN A 217 -17.53 -8.13 22.43
CA ASN A 217 -17.72 -8.76 21.12
C ASN A 217 -18.67 -7.95 20.20
N GLU A 218 -18.84 -6.66 20.47
CA GLU A 218 -19.75 -5.78 19.72
C GLU A 218 -19.29 -5.46 18.29
N LEU A 219 -18.31 -6.19 17.79
CA LEU A 219 -18.00 -6.13 16.35
C LEU A 219 -19.20 -6.65 15.57
N LYS A 220 -19.81 -5.78 14.77
CA LYS A 220 -20.77 -6.22 13.76
C LYS A 220 -20.08 -7.27 12.90
N LYS A 221 -20.69 -8.44 12.68
CA LYS A 221 -20.17 -9.37 11.68
C LYS A 221 -20.17 -8.64 10.35
N PRO A 222 -19.02 -8.31 9.76
CA PRO A 222 -19.01 -7.55 8.53
C PRO A 222 -19.47 -8.42 7.38
N LEU A 223 -20.19 -7.82 6.44
CA LEU A 223 -20.13 -8.28 5.07
C LEU A 223 -18.70 -8.01 4.60
N LEU A 224 -17.87 -9.05 4.56
CA LEU A 224 -16.50 -8.93 4.05
C LEU A 224 -16.61 -8.80 2.54
N GLU A 225 -16.21 -7.66 2.02
CA GLU A 225 -16.14 -7.43 0.59
C GLU A 225 -14.69 -7.28 0.15
N GLU A 226 -14.39 -7.78 -1.04
CA GLU A 226 -13.12 -7.55 -1.69
C GLU A 226 -13.29 -6.47 -2.77
N VAL A 227 -12.34 -5.54 -2.82
CA VAL A 227 -12.27 -4.59 -3.94
C VAL A 227 -11.71 -5.34 -5.14
N THR A 228 -12.49 -5.45 -6.18
CA THR A 228 -12.10 -6.05 -7.46
C THR A 228 -12.12 -5.00 -8.57
N VAL A 229 -11.30 -5.20 -9.59
CA VAL A 229 -11.29 -4.35 -10.80
C VAL A 229 -12.60 -4.51 -11.55
N GLY A 230 -13.12 -3.43 -12.11
CA GLY A 230 -14.37 -3.41 -12.88
C GLY A 230 -15.32 -2.29 -12.47
N SER A 231 -16.58 -2.37 -12.91
CA SER A 231 -17.64 -1.42 -12.56
C SER A 231 -18.25 -1.74 -11.20
N TYR A 232 -18.50 -0.73 -10.39
CA TYR A 232 -19.03 -0.87 -9.04
C TYR A 232 -19.95 0.30 -8.66
N GLN A 233 -21.26 0.11 -8.68
CA GLN A 233 -22.26 1.09 -8.20
C GLN A 233 -22.03 2.54 -8.67
N GLY A 234 -21.73 2.74 -9.95
CA GLY A 234 -21.47 4.06 -10.51
C GLY A 234 -20.01 4.53 -10.43
N TYR A 235 -19.10 3.68 -9.94
CA TYR A 235 -17.68 3.87 -9.97
C TYR A 235 -16.97 2.84 -10.84
N PHE A 236 -15.76 3.14 -11.24
CA PHE A 236 -14.84 2.18 -11.85
C PHE A 236 -13.65 1.96 -10.92
N VAL A 237 -13.34 0.70 -10.69
CA VAL A 237 -12.14 0.28 -9.98
C VAL A 237 -11.11 -0.13 -11.02
N LEU A 238 -9.97 0.56 -11.04
CA LEU A 238 -8.87 0.31 -11.95
C LEU A 238 -7.65 -0.15 -11.15
N ALA A 239 -6.77 -0.95 -11.76
CA ALA A 239 -5.49 -1.25 -11.16
C ALA A 239 -4.34 -0.67 -12.00
N ALA A 240 -3.33 -0.16 -11.30
CA ALA A 240 -2.08 0.20 -11.92
C ALA A 240 -1.31 -1.08 -12.29
N PRO A 241 -0.88 -1.26 -13.56
CA PRO A 241 -0.08 -2.41 -13.94
C PRO A 241 1.13 -2.57 -13.01
N PHE A 242 1.21 -3.71 -12.31
CA PHE A 242 2.26 -4.01 -11.33
C PHE A 242 2.47 -2.93 -10.25
N GLY A 243 1.44 -2.12 -9.99
CA GLY A 243 1.46 -1.03 -9.03
C GLY A 243 2.24 0.20 -9.49
N GLN A 244 2.41 0.41 -10.79
CA GLN A 244 3.12 1.57 -11.34
C GLN A 244 2.25 2.37 -12.29
N LEU A 245 2.28 3.69 -12.14
CA LEU A 245 1.70 4.67 -13.06
C LEU A 245 2.82 5.50 -13.69
N LYS A 246 2.55 6.02 -14.89
CA LYS A 246 3.34 7.09 -15.53
C LYS A 246 2.62 8.42 -15.36
N SER A 247 3.33 9.52 -15.56
CA SER A 247 2.75 10.88 -15.56
C SER A 247 1.59 11.01 -16.53
N GLU A 248 1.68 10.38 -17.71
CA GLU A 248 0.59 10.35 -18.71
C GLU A 248 -0.71 9.73 -18.19
N HIS A 249 -0.62 8.68 -17.35
CA HIS A 249 -1.81 8.07 -16.72
C HIS A 249 -2.52 9.05 -15.81
N LEU A 250 -1.75 9.84 -15.01
CA LEU A 250 -2.33 10.85 -14.12
C LEU A 250 -3.03 11.95 -14.92
N ARG A 251 -2.44 12.39 -16.04
CA ARG A 251 -3.05 13.40 -16.92
C ARG A 251 -4.35 12.89 -17.55
N LYS A 252 -4.36 11.65 -18.05
CA LYS A 252 -5.58 11.03 -18.60
C LYS A 252 -6.68 10.89 -17.54
N LEU A 253 -6.32 10.48 -16.34
CA LEU A 253 -7.27 10.39 -15.22
C LEU A 253 -7.83 11.76 -14.83
N ALA A 254 -6.99 12.79 -14.76
CA ALA A 254 -7.36 14.15 -14.41
C ALA A 254 -8.30 14.80 -15.47
N ALA A 255 -8.18 14.40 -16.73
CA ALA A 255 -8.97 14.96 -17.82
C ALA A 255 -10.47 14.61 -17.73
N VAL A 256 -10.83 13.50 -17.09
CA VAL A 256 -12.20 12.97 -17.05
C VAL A 256 -12.75 12.82 -15.63
N ASN A 257 -11.95 13.02 -14.60
CA ASN A 257 -12.37 12.87 -13.21
C ASN A 257 -12.05 14.13 -12.41
N GLN A 258 -13.01 14.62 -11.62
CA GLN A 258 -12.75 15.70 -10.68
C GLN A 258 -11.91 15.24 -9.48
N LYS A 259 -12.08 14.00 -9.10
CA LYS A 259 -11.38 13.37 -7.96
C LYS A 259 -11.21 11.87 -8.21
N ILE A 260 -10.09 11.33 -7.79
CA ILE A 260 -9.87 9.88 -7.72
C ILE A 260 -9.48 9.45 -6.32
N GLN A 261 -9.71 8.20 -5.96
CA GLN A 261 -9.27 7.62 -4.70
C GLN A 261 -8.31 6.47 -4.97
N PHE A 262 -7.06 6.58 -4.52
CA PHE A 262 -6.15 5.45 -4.41
C PHE A 262 -6.59 4.57 -3.25
N THR A 263 -6.66 3.28 -3.47
CA THR A 263 -7.13 2.33 -2.47
C THR A 263 -6.19 1.13 -2.31
N ILE A 264 -6.57 0.18 -1.47
CA ILE A 264 -5.78 -1.03 -1.21
C ILE A 264 -5.49 -1.82 -2.49
N ASN A 265 -4.52 -2.73 -2.41
CA ASN A 265 -4.13 -3.62 -3.52
C ASN A 265 -3.62 -2.89 -4.78
N ARG A 266 -3.11 -1.65 -4.64
CA ARG A 266 -2.58 -0.82 -5.75
C ARG A 266 -3.66 -0.47 -6.79
N MET A 267 -4.89 -0.33 -6.34
CA MET A 267 -6.04 0.04 -7.14
C MET A 267 -6.38 1.53 -6.96
N LEU A 268 -7.21 2.02 -7.84
CA LEU A 268 -7.78 3.36 -7.78
C LEU A 268 -9.26 3.32 -8.19
N ILE A 269 -10.03 4.23 -7.64
CA ILE A 269 -11.48 4.35 -7.85
C ILE A 269 -11.72 5.69 -8.55
N THR A 270 -12.50 5.65 -9.64
CA THR A 270 -12.83 6.78 -10.47
C THR A 270 -14.33 6.82 -10.78
N GLU A 271 -14.87 7.98 -11.10
CA GLU A 271 -16.26 8.13 -11.56
C GLU A 271 -16.39 7.94 -13.08
N SER A 272 -15.31 8.18 -13.82
CA SER A 272 -15.26 8.06 -15.27
C SER A 272 -14.03 7.33 -15.74
N LEU A 273 -14.16 6.52 -16.79
CA LEU A 273 -13.01 5.90 -17.45
C LEU A 273 -12.36 6.91 -18.41
N PRO A 274 -11.03 7.00 -18.41
CA PRO A 274 -10.32 7.63 -19.50
C PRO A 274 -10.60 6.89 -20.83
N ASP A 275 -10.01 7.38 -21.94
CA ASP A 275 -10.13 6.74 -23.24
C ASP A 275 -9.73 5.25 -23.22
N LYS A 276 -10.10 4.49 -24.25
CA LYS A 276 -9.84 3.03 -24.32
C LYS A 276 -8.36 2.64 -24.18
N ASN A 277 -7.44 3.56 -24.47
CA ASN A 277 -5.99 3.34 -24.40
C ASN A 277 -5.35 3.96 -23.14
N HIS A 278 -6.06 3.94 -22.02
CA HIS A 278 -5.55 4.55 -20.77
C HIS A 278 -4.39 3.77 -20.12
N GLY A 279 -4.10 2.53 -20.52
CA GLY A 279 -2.98 1.74 -20.02
C GLY A 279 -3.19 1.12 -18.63
N LEU A 280 -4.33 1.37 -17.97
CA LEU A 280 -4.69 0.79 -16.68
C LEU A 280 -5.44 -0.53 -16.87
N VAL A 281 -5.44 -1.36 -15.85
CA VAL A 281 -6.22 -2.62 -15.85
C VAL A 281 -7.64 -2.31 -15.39
N ASN A 282 -8.62 -2.64 -16.23
CA ASN A 282 -10.07 -2.48 -15.96
C ASN A 282 -10.87 -3.79 -16.09
N GLU A 283 -10.19 -4.90 -16.41
CA GLU A 283 -10.81 -6.21 -16.59
C GLU A 283 -10.44 -7.14 -15.41
N PRO A 284 -11.43 -7.80 -14.74
CA PRO A 284 -11.17 -8.64 -13.56
C PRO A 284 -10.28 -9.86 -13.81
N HIS A 285 -10.26 -10.33 -15.06
CA HIS A 285 -9.49 -11.53 -15.45
C HIS A 285 -8.12 -11.21 -16.05
N ASP A 286 -7.69 -9.96 -16.02
CA ASP A 286 -6.37 -9.57 -16.54
C ASP A 286 -5.25 -10.28 -15.76
N ASN A 287 -4.34 -10.92 -16.48
CA ASN A 287 -3.23 -11.67 -15.89
C ASN A 287 -2.30 -10.80 -15.03
N ARG A 288 -2.22 -9.50 -15.30
CA ARG A 288 -1.41 -8.55 -14.50
C ARG A 288 -1.86 -8.46 -13.06
N LEU A 289 -3.15 -8.71 -12.77
CA LEU A 289 -3.71 -8.71 -11.41
C LEU A 289 -3.21 -9.89 -10.56
N LYS A 290 -2.82 -10.99 -11.18
CA LYS A 290 -2.33 -12.19 -10.50
C LYS A 290 -0.84 -12.11 -10.13
N MET A 291 -0.16 -11.02 -10.52
CA MET A 291 1.26 -10.84 -10.34
C MET A 291 1.59 -9.79 -9.28
N ASN A 292 2.30 -10.18 -8.24
CA ASN A 292 2.94 -9.26 -7.31
C ASN A 292 4.37 -8.99 -7.77
N VAL A 293 4.64 -7.78 -8.26
CA VAL A 293 5.91 -7.42 -8.89
C VAL A 293 6.59 -6.32 -8.09
N CYS A 294 7.85 -6.50 -7.74
CA CYS A 294 8.65 -5.44 -7.12
C CYS A 294 9.23 -4.49 -8.20
N PRO A 295 9.78 -3.33 -7.84
CA PRO A 295 10.36 -2.41 -8.81
C PRO A 295 11.44 -3.02 -9.73
N GLY A 296 12.26 -3.94 -9.21
CA GLY A 296 13.31 -4.59 -10.01
C GLY A 296 14.47 -3.66 -10.39
N ALA A 297 15.39 -4.17 -11.21
CA ALA A 297 16.45 -3.37 -11.80
C ALA A 297 15.88 -2.52 -12.97
N PRO A 298 16.39 -1.29 -13.19
CA PRO A 298 17.44 -0.59 -12.44
C PRO A 298 16.93 0.16 -11.19
N HIS A 299 15.64 0.14 -10.91
CA HIS A 299 14.97 0.97 -9.90
C HIS A 299 15.30 0.57 -8.44
N CYS A 300 15.82 -0.63 -8.22
CA CYS A 300 16.20 -1.12 -6.90
C CYS A 300 17.63 -1.63 -6.92
N SER A 301 18.51 -1.06 -6.08
CA SER A 301 19.93 -1.44 -5.99
C SER A 301 20.19 -2.88 -5.54
N SER A 302 19.20 -3.54 -4.93
CA SER A 302 19.29 -4.96 -4.55
C SER A 302 18.78 -5.91 -5.62
N ALA A 303 18.18 -5.40 -6.69
CA ALA A 303 17.59 -6.24 -7.73
C ALA A 303 18.62 -6.58 -8.81
N THR A 304 18.60 -7.83 -9.25
CA THR A 304 19.50 -8.34 -10.29
C THR A 304 18.79 -8.58 -11.63
N ILE A 305 17.45 -8.50 -11.66
CA ILE A 305 16.63 -8.69 -12.87
C ILE A 305 15.61 -7.56 -13.08
N LYS A 306 15.17 -7.37 -14.33
CA LYS A 306 14.12 -6.43 -14.73
C LYS A 306 12.73 -7.07 -14.52
N THR A 307 12.21 -6.99 -13.30
CA THR A 307 10.99 -7.69 -12.88
C THR A 307 9.74 -7.30 -13.65
N ARG A 308 9.52 -5.98 -13.87
CA ARG A 308 8.32 -5.50 -14.59
C ARG A 308 8.34 -5.87 -16.07
N HIS A 309 9.51 -5.90 -16.69
CA HIS A 309 9.66 -6.35 -18.08
C HIS A 309 9.32 -7.84 -18.22
N LEU A 310 9.79 -8.69 -17.29
CA LEU A 310 9.41 -10.10 -17.24
C LEU A 310 7.90 -10.26 -17.03
N ALA A 311 7.34 -9.50 -16.08
CA ALA A 311 5.91 -9.54 -15.77
C ALA A 311 5.04 -9.18 -16.98
N GLU A 312 5.42 -8.16 -17.74
CA GLU A 312 4.72 -7.74 -18.97
C GLU A 312 4.78 -8.84 -20.04
N SER A 313 5.96 -9.43 -20.24
CA SER A 313 6.13 -10.55 -21.18
C SER A 313 5.28 -11.77 -20.80
N LEU A 314 5.11 -12.04 -19.51
CA LEU A 314 4.23 -13.11 -19.01
C LEU A 314 2.75 -12.77 -19.21
N ALA A 315 2.36 -11.53 -18.95
CA ALA A 315 0.96 -11.11 -19.06
C ALA A 315 0.42 -11.19 -20.49
N HIS A 316 1.27 -10.95 -21.50
CA HIS A 316 0.91 -10.97 -22.91
C HIS A 316 0.78 -12.37 -23.52
N GLN A 317 1.23 -13.43 -22.82
CA GLN A 317 1.08 -14.78 -23.33
C GLN A 317 -0.35 -15.29 -23.10
N LYS A 318 -1.15 -15.35 -24.18
CA LYS A 318 -2.57 -15.77 -24.13
C LYS A 318 -2.78 -17.17 -23.55
N GLU A 319 -1.79 -18.06 -23.70
CA GLU A 319 -1.79 -19.41 -23.17
C GLU A 319 -1.50 -19.45 -21.65
N PHE A 320 -1.09 -18.32 -21.10
CA PHE A 320 -0.72 -18.16 -19.71
C PHE A 320 -1.92 -17.71 -18.87
N ILE A 321 -3.00 -18.47 -18.85
CA ILE A 321 -3.98 -18.36 -17.77
C ILE A 321 -3.27 -18.90 -16.53
N LEU A 322 -2.63 -17.99 -15.81
CA LEU A 322 -1.95 -18.31 -14.55
C LEU A 322 -3.00 -18.88 -13.58
N GLY A 323 -2.98 -20.20 -13.40
CA GLY A 323 -3.89 -20.87 -12.46
C GLY A 323 -3.66 -20.47 -10.99
N GLY A 324 -2.68 -19.58 -10.72
CA GLY A 324 -2.30 -19.16 -9.37
C GLY A 324 -1.69 -17.77 -9.33
N ASN A 325 -1.31 -17.34 -8.13
CA ASN A 325 -0.68 -16.04 -7.86
C ASN A 325 0.85 -16.12 -7.96
N ILE A 326 1.45 -15.22 -8.74
CA ILE A 326 2.90 -15.17 -8.95
C ILE A 326 3.51 -13.97 -8.21
N HIS A 327 4.70 -14.20 -7.64
CA HIS A 327 5.55 -13.16 -7.10
C HIS A 327 6.83 -13.05 -7.94
N ILE A 328 7.03 -11.90 -8.61
CA ILE A 328 8.26 -11.61 -9.34
C ILE A 328 9.09 -10.64 -8.51
N SER A 329 10.21 -11.13 -8.02
CA SER A 329 11.09 -10.39 -7.10
C SER A 329 12.49 -10.22 -7.71
N GLY A 330 13.02 -9.01 -7.64
CA GLY A 330 14.38 -8.71 -8.12
C GLY A 330 15.51 -9.31 -7.27
N CYS A 331 15.19 -9.82 -6.07
CA CYS A 331 16.11 -10.46 -5.14
C CYS A 331 15.34 -11.25 -4.08
N SER A 332 16.05 -12.03 -3.24
CA SER A 332 15.46 -12.86 -2.18
C SER A 332 14.72 -12.11 -1.06
N LYS A 333 14.75 -10.76 -0.99
CA LYS A 333 14.02 -9.99 0.05
C LYS A 333 12.51 -10.09 -0.05
N GLY A 334 11.95 -10.39 -1.22
CA GLY A 334 10.52 -10.61 -1.41
C GLY A 334 9.65 -9.41 -1.06
N CYS A 335 10.04 -8.18 -1.45
CA CYS A 335 9.39 -6.95 -0.99
C CYS A 335 7.95 -6.77 -1.49
N ALA A 336 7.59 -7.32 -2.65
CA ALA A 336 6.27 -7.14 -3.24
C ALA A 336 5.19 -8.06 -2.64
N SER A 337 5.58 -9.18 -2.02
CA SER A 337 4.67 -10.06 -1.29
C SER A 337 5.34 -10.64 -0.03
N PRO A 338 4.79 -10.37 1.16
CA PRO A 338 5.25 -11.01 2.40
C PRO A 338 4.71 -12.42 2.58
N ASN A 339 3.73 -12.84 1.76
CA ASN A 339 3.04 -14.12 1.85
C ASN A 339 3.59 -15.09 0.80
N SER A 340 3.47 -16.39 1.09
CA SER A 340 3.75 -17.44 0.10
C SER A 340 2.89 -17.27 -1.14
N LYS A 341 3.40 -17.69 -2.28
CA LYS A 341 2.72 -17.67 -3.57
C LYS A 341 2.83 -19.03 -4.23
N ASP A 342 1.93 -19.27 -5.18
CA ASP A 342 1.97 -20.52 -5.96
C ASP A 342 3.30 -20.63 -6.71
N MET A 343 3.85 -19.48 -7.12
CA MET A 343 5.17 -19.39 -7.73
C MET A 343 5.87 -18.09 -7.37
N CYS A 344 7.17 -18.16 -7.08
CA CYS A 344 8.04 -16.99 -7.00
C CYS A 344 9.14 -17.10 -8.07
N ILE A 345 9.32 -16.04 -8.86
CA ILE A 345 10.44 -15.87 -9.79
C ILE A 345 11.35 -14.82 -9.19
N VAL A 346 12.57 -15.23 -8.83
CA VAL A 346 13.47 -14.44 -7.99
C VAL A 346 14.78 -14.18 -8.72
N GLY A 347 15.18 -12.92 -8.80
CA GLY A 347 16.48 -12.55 -9.37
C GLY A 347 17.63 -12.97 -8.45
N ASN A 348 18.62 -13.64 -9.04
CA ASN A 348 19.84 -14.09 -8.38
C ASN A 348 21.02 -13.91 -9.32
N GLU A 349 21.90 -12.94 -9.07
CA GLU A 349 23.10 -12.65 -9.88
C GLU A 349 22.84 -12.55 -11.40
N GLY A 350 21.70 -11.96 -11.78
CA GLY A 350 21.30 -11.83 -13.19
C GLY A 350 20.56 -13.03 -13.77
N THR A 351 20.47 -14.13 -13.03
CA THR A 351 19.68 -15.34 -13.35
C THR A 351 18.34 -15.32 -12.61
N TYR A 352 17.52 -16.35 -12.83
CA TYR A 352 16.18 -16.46 -12.28
C TYR A 352 16.03 -17.77 -11.49
N ASP A 353 15.80 -17.65 -10.20
CA ASP A 353 15.45 -18.76 -9.33
C ASP A 353 13.93 -18.93 -9.29
N ILE A 354 13.42 -20.15 -9.52
CA ILE A 354 12.00 -20.46 -9.44
C ILE A 354 11.72 -21.22 -8.15
N VAL A 355 10.78 -20.69 -7.35
CA VAL A 355 10.30 -21.30 -6.12
C VAL A 355 8.81 -21.60 -6.28
N GLU A 356 8.41 -22.85 -6.06
CA GLU A 356 7.02 -23.29 -6.08
C GLU A 356 6.41 -23.30 -4.68
N LYS A 357 5.16 -22.87 -4.56
CA LYS A 357 4.34 -22.88 -3.33
C LYS A 357 5.10 -22.37 -2.10
N GLY A 358 5.83 -21.24 -2.27
CA GLY A 358 6.76 -20.74 -1.26
C GLY A 358 6.95 -19.23 -1.26
N TYR A 359 8.01 -18.82 -0.61
CA TYR A 359 8.42 -17.42 -0.47
C TYR A 359 9.63 -17.12 -1.38
N ALA A 360 9.84 -15.86 -1.72
CA ALA A 360 10.99 -15.44 -2.53
C ALA A 360 12.36 -15.74 -1.91
N TRP A 361 12.43 -16.09 -0.65
CA TRP A 361 13.66 -16.46 0.08
C TRP A 361 13.80 -17.96 0.32
N ASP A 362 12.89 -18.77 -0.18
CA ASP A 362 12.99 -20.23 -0.06
C ASP A 362 13.95 -20.82 -1.11
N LYS A 363 14.30 -22.08 -0.93
CA LYS A 363 15.20 -22.79 -1.84
C LYS A 363 14.51 -22.96 -3.21
N PRO A 364 15.16 -22.56 -4.32
CA PRO A 364 14.57 -22.74 -5.64
C PRO A 364 14.51 -24.21 -6.05
N VAL A 365 13.48 -24.56 -6.81
CA VAL A 365 13.33 -25.87 -7.44
C VAL A 365 14.04 -25.90 -8.81
N VAL A 366 14.09 -24.76 -9.49
CA VAL A 366 14.74 -24.61 -10.81
C VAL A 366 15.51 -23.29 -10.86
N LYS A 367 16.61 -23.29 -11.62
CA LYS A 367 17.38 -22.09 -11.96
C LYS A 367 17.37 -21.91 -13.48
N CYS A 368 16.93 -20.76 -13.92
CA CYS A 368 16.89 -20.38 -15.33
C CYS A 368 17.95 -19.31 -15.62
N SER A 369 18.70 -19.46 -16.70
CA SER A 369 19.77 -18.54 -17.09
C SER A 369 19.26 -17.25 -17.74
N SER A 370 18.05 -17.27 -18.29
CA SER A 370 17.48 -16.16 -19.07
C SER A 370 15.97 -16.03 -18.88
N GLN A 371 15.40 -14.91 -19.29
CA GLN A 371 13.96 -14.73 -19.36
C GLN A 371 13.29 -15.76 -20.29
N THR A 372 13.93 -16.11 -21.40
CA THR A 372 13.41 -17.10 -22.34
C THR A 372 13.29 -18.47 -21.67
N SER A 373 14.33 -18.93 -20.96
CA SER A 373 14.29 -20.21 -20.25
C SER A 373 13.25 -20.22 -19.12
N VAL A 374 12.94 -19.06 -18.50
CA VAL A 374 11.79 -18.96 -17.57
C VAL A 374 10.48 -19.25 -18.31
N LEU A 375 10.28 -18.62 -19.48
CA LEU A 375 9.04 -18.78 -20.26
C LEU A 375 8.88 -20.22 -20.76
N GLU A 376 9.97 -20.86 -21.20
CA GLU A 376 9.98 -22.26 -21.64
C GLU A 376 9.62 -23.21 -20.48
N HIS A 377 10.30 -23.08 -19.35
CA HIS A 377 10.02 -23.86 -18.14
C HIS A 377 8.56 -23.74 -17.68
N LEU A 378 8.00 -22.54 -17.73
CA LEU A 378 6.61 -22.30 -17.36
C LEU A 378 5.61 -22.93 -18.34
N LYS A 379 5.98 -23.15 -19.61
CA LYS A 379 5.17 -23.91 -20.58
C LYS A 379 5.22 -25.40 -20.29
N GLU A 380 6.40 -25.95 -19.97
CA GLU A 380 6.59 -27.38 -19.67
C GLU A 380 5.81 -27.87 -18.45
N ILE A 381 5.75 -27.10 -17.36
CA ILE A 381 5.00 -27.47 -16.15
C ILE A 381 3.49 -27.60 -16.42
N ARG A 382 2.98 -27.10 -17.54
CA ARG A 382 1.54 -27.03 -17.85
C ARG A 382 1.10 -27.93 -19.00
N SER A 383 2.05 -28.49 -19.74
CA SER A 383 1.79 -29.56 -20.71
C SER A 383 1.65 -30.91 -19.99
#